data_a305e4793956ef2c26a2a67503af6de5
#
_entry.id   a305e4793956ef2c26a2a67503af6de5
#
_cell.length_a   1.000
_cell.length_b   1.000
_cell.length_c   1.000
_cell.angle_alpha   90.00
_cell.angle_beta   90.00
_cell.angle_gamma   90.00
#
_symmetry.space_group_name_H-M   'P 1'
#
loop_
_entity.id
_entity.type
_entity.pdbx_description
1 polymer ?
#
loop_
_entity_poly.entity_id
_entity_poly.type
_entity_poly.pdbx_seq_one_letter_code
_entity_poly.pdbx_strand_id
1 'polypeptide(L)' 'MENEVITLLKNMEQQFVEAAINAEKFAEGNNSAGTRVRKAMQNIKNLAQAVRIEVQEQKNKQF' A
#
# COMPACT_ATOMS: atom_id res chain seq x y z
N MET A 1 17.30 14.38 1.70
CA MET A 1 16.19 13.90 0.84
C MET A 1 15.72 12.54 1.32
N GLU A 2 14.42 12.31 1.25
CA GLU A 2 13.86 11.05 1.67
C GLU A 2 14.14 9.98 0.63
N ASN A 3 14.48 8.77 1.10
CA ASN A 3 14.68 7.62 0.23
C ASN A 3 13.33 7.16 -0.34
N GLU A 4 13.30 6.82 -1.63
CA GLU A 4 12.08 6.38 -2.31
C GLU A 4 11.43 5.16 -1.64
N VAL A 5 12.22 4.25 -1.08
CA VAL A 5 11.68 3.11 -0.35
C VAL A 5 10.81 3.59 0.83
N ILE A 6 11.29 4.60 1.55
CA ILE A 6 10.56 5.16 2.70
C ILE A 6 9.26 5.81 2.22
N THR A 7 9.31 6.57 1.12
CA THR A 7 8.13 7.20 0.54
C THR A 7 7.06 6.16 0.16
N LEU A 8 7.50 5.07 -0.49
CA LEU A 8 6.58 3.99 -0.88
C LEU A 8 5.95 3.32 0.34
N LEU A 9 6.73 3.09 1.39
CA LEU A 9 6.21 2.48 2.62
C LEU A 9 5.19 3.40 3.30
N LYS A 10 5.40 4.70 3.29
CA LYS A 10 4.42 5.64 3.83
C LYS A 10 3.12 5.62 3.05
N ASN A 11 3.20 5.49 1.72
CA ASN A 11 2.01 5.35 0.88
C ASN A 11 1.25 4.08 1.21
N MET A 12 1.96 2.96 1.44
CA MET A 12 1.34 1.70 1.85
C MET A 12 0.63 1.85 3.20
N GLU A 13 1.27 2.54 4.14
CA GLU A 13 0.70 2.79 5.46
C GLU A 13 -0.64 3.52 5.35
N GLN A 14 -0.72 4.56 4.51
CA GLN A 14 -1.97 5.29 4.27
C GLN A 14 -3.04 4.39 3.68
N GLN A 15 -2.67 3.52 2.75
CA GLN A 15 -3.62 2.57 2.16
C GLN A 15 -4.15 1.59 3.21
N PHE A 16 -3.31 1.15 4.13
CA PHE A 16 -3.74 0.26 5.21
C PHE A 16 -4.74 0.96 6.15
N VAL A 17 -4.48 2.22 6.50
CA VAL A 17 -5.38 2.99 7.35
C VAL A 17 -6.76 3.10 6.70
N GLU A 18 -6.81 3.47 5.43
CA GLU A 18 -8.06 3.58 4.69
C GLU A 18 -8.79 2.24 4.57
N ALA A 19 -8.03 1.17 4.32
CA ALA A 19 -8.59 -0.16 4.21
C ALA A 19 -9.22 -0.60 5.53
N ALA A 20 -8.58 -0.30 6.66
CA ALA A 20 -9.10 -0.65 7.98
C ALA A 20 -10.43 0.05 8.26
N ILE A 21 -10.53 1.35 7.93
CA ILE A 21 -11.77 2.11 8.08
C ILE A 21 -12.89 1.50 7.22
N ASN A 22 -12.59 1.18 5.97
CA ASN A 22 -13.58 0.60 5.07
C ASN A 22 -13.96 -0.82 5.46
N ALA A 23 -13.01 -1.58 6.02
CA ALA A 23 -13.31 -2.94 6.50
C ALA A 23 -14.33 -2.91 7.64
N GLU A 24 -14.23 -1.94 8.55
CA GLU A 24 -15.21 -1.78 9.62
C GLU A 24 -16.60 -1.45 9.07
N LYS A 25 -16.66 -0.55 8.07
CA LYS A 25 -17.93 -0.21 7.41
C LYS A 25 -18.52 -1.41 6.70
N PHE A 26 -17.66 -2.22 6.04
CA PHE A 26 -18.09 -3.43 5.38
C PHE A 26 -18.68 -4.42 6.37
N ALA A 27 -18.03 -4.59 7.51
CA ALA A 27 -18.54 -5.47 8.58
C ALA A 27 -19.90 -5.03 9.11
N GLU A 28 -20.19 -3.71 9.02
CA GLU A 28 -21.47 -3.15 9.43
C GLU A 28 -22.56 -3.22 8.35
N GLY A 29 -22.22 -3.82 7.20
CA GLY A 29 -23.19 -4.05 6.12
C GLY A 29 -23.05 -3.15 4.90
N ASN A 30 -22.00 -2.32 4.83
CA ASN A 30 -21.79 -1.42 3.69
C ASN A 30 -21.02 -2.16 2.58
N ASN A 31 -21.75 -2.63 1.55
CA ASN A 31 -21.14 -3.36 0.44
C ASN A 31 -20.12 -2.53 -0.35
N SER A 32 -20.38 -1.25 -0.54
CA SER A 32 -19.45 -0.36 -1.24
C SER A 32 -18.09 -0.29 -0.55
N ALA A 33 -18.11 -0.37 0.78
CA ALA A 33 -16.88 -0.36 1.56
C ALA A 33 -16.03 -1.60 1.27
N GLY A 34 -16.70 -2.75 1.05
CA GLY A 34 -15.99 -3.97 0.66
C GLY A 34 -15.24 -3.82 -0.66
N THR A 35 -15.86 -3.15 -1.62
CA THR A 35 -15.21 -2.86 -2.90
C THR A 35 -13.98 -1.97 -2.69
N ARG A 36 -14.10 -0.97 -1.80
CA ARG A 36 -12.95 -0.10 -1.50
C ARG A 36 -11.82 -0.86 -0.81
N VAL A 37 -12.14 -1.83 0.05
CA VAL A 37 -11.12 -2.69 0.68
C VAL A 37 -10.36 -3.48 -0.40
N ARG A 38 -11.09 -4.09 -1.33
CA ARG A 38 -10.45 -4.86 -2.41
C ARG A 38 -9.55 -3.98 -3.27
N LYS A 39 -10.01 -2.78 -3.58
CA LYS A 39 -9.21 -1.82 -4.37
C LYS A 39 -7.94 -1.41 -3.60
N ALA A 40 -8.07 -1.17 -2.30
CA ALA A 40 -6.91 -0.85 -1.46
C ALA A 40 -5.88 -1.98 -1.47
N MET A 41 -6.35 -3.23 -1.43
CA MET A 41 -5.44 -4.38 -1.47
C MET A 41 -4.70 -4.46 -2.81
N GLN A 42 -5.37 -4.13 -3.91
CA GLN A 42 -4.71 -4.09 -5.22
C GLN A 42 -3.62 -3.00 -5.23
N ASN A 43 -3.92 -1.84 -4.65
CA ASN A 43 -2.94 -0.75 -4.55
C ASN A 43 -1.75 -1.15 -3.68
N ILE A 44 -2.01 -1.81 -2.56
CA ILE A 44 -0.96 -2.28 -1.65
C ILE A 44 -0.08 -3.32 -2.35
N LYS A 45 -0.68 -4.23 -3.09
CA LYS A 45 0.05 -5.22 -3.87
C LYS A 45 1.02 -4.53 -4.84
N ASN A 46 0.53 -3.52 -5.56
CA ASN A 46 1.35 -2.80 -6.52
C ASN A 46 2.47 -2.02 -5.83
N LEU A 47 2.17 -1.40 -4.69
CA LEU A 47 3.19 -0.68 -3.91
C LEU A 47 4.23 -1.63 -3.35
N ALA A 48 3.82 -2.81 -2.89
CA ALA A 48 4.75 -3.82 -2.38
C ALA A 48 5.74 -4.23 -3.47
N GLN A 49 5.26 -4.43 -4.69
CA GLN A 49 6.14 -4.76 -5.81
C GLN A 49 7.09 -3.60 -6.13
N ALA A 50 6.59 -2.37 -6.08
CA ALA A 50 7.43 -1.19 -6.31
C ALA A 50 8.53 -1.08 -5.26
N VAL A 51 8.23 -1.39 -4.00
CA VAL A 51 9.23 -1.40 -2.93
C VAL A 51 10.34 -2.41 -3.25
N ARG A 52 9.96 -3.61 -3.65
CA ARG A 52 10.93 -4.67 -3.95
C ARG A 52 11.86 -4.26 -5.10
N ILE A 53 11.30 -3.67 -6.14
CA ILE A 53 12.06 -3.21 -7.29
C ILE A 53 13.03 -2.10 -6.87
N GLU A 54 12.52 -1.12 -6.11
CA GLU A 54 13.33 0.03 -5.69
C GLU A 54 14.48 -0.39 -4.78
N VAL A 55 14.23 -1.33 -3.85
CA VAL A 55 15.30 -1.86 -3.00
C VAL A 55 16.38 -2.51 -3.85
N GLN A 56 15.99 -3.32 -4.83
CA GLN A 56 16.95 -4.02 -5.68
C GLN A 56 17.76 -3.02 -6.52
N GLU A 57 17.13 -2.00 -7.06
CA GLU A 57 17.82 -0.98 -7.82
C GLU A 57 18.83 -0.22 -6.98
N GLN A 58 18.45 0.15 -5.75
CA GLN A 58 19.36 0.86 -4.85
C GLN A 58 20.55 -0.01 -4.45
N LYS A 59 20.31 -1.29 -4.20
CA LYS A 59 21.39 -2.23 -3.88
C LYS A 59 22.37 -2.34 -5.05
N ASN A 60 21.86 -2.39 -6.28
CA ASN A 60 22.71 -2.48 -7.46
C ASN A 60 23.56 -1.24 -7.67
N LYS A 61 23.07 -0.09 -7.29
CA LYS A 61 23.79 1.18 -7.43
C LYS A 61 24.91 1.37 -6.42
N GLN A 62 24.93 0.57 -5.37
CA GLN A 62 25.94 0.69 -4.31
C GLN A 62 27.28 0.05 -4.68
N PHE A 63 27.34 -0.59 -5.83
CA PHE A 63 28.56 -1.26 -6.29
C PHE A 63 29.09 -0.61 -7.58
#